data_aa1efd901f23f1dbb8c2656cd981e946
#
_entry.id   aa1efd901f23f1dbb8c2656cd981e946
#
_cell.length_a   1.000
_cell.length_b   1.000
_cell.length_c   1.000
_cell.angle_alpha   90.00
_cell.angle_beta   90.00
_cell.angle_gamma   90.00
#
_symmetry.space_group_name_H-M   'P 1'
#
loop_
_entity.id
_entity.type
_entity.pdbx_description
1 polymer ?
#
loop_
_entity_poly.entity_id
_entity_poly.type
_entity_poly.pdbx_seq_one_letter_code
_entity_poly.pdbx_strand_id
1 'polypeptide(L)'
;ELEPHIVGPHTPDLARPISGLKKDANDNEYPVKISSALIGSCTNSSYEDIGRAAFIAREAAKYGLKAKVPLMVTPGSEQTRATIERDGYLKDLESIGATVLANACGPCIGQWKRDDIKEGESNSIVSSFNRNFPARNDGNAETLSFIGSPESVIGLALGGTLDFNFLSDTLT
;
A
#
# COMPACT_ATOMS: atom_id res chain seq x y z
N GLU A 1 1.31 13.51 20.65
CA GLU A 1 0.36 12.73 19.85
C GLU A 1 1.17 11.88 18.85
N LEU A 2 0.88 10.58 18.75
CA LEU A 2 1.59 9.69 17.82
C LEU A 2 0.94 9.81 16.44
N GLU A 3 1.77 9.99 15.43
CA GLU A 3 1.36 10.09 14.03
C GLU A 3 1.92 8.91 13.24
N PRO A 4 1.16 8.28 12.32
CA PRO A 4 1.68 7.25 11.44
C PRO A 4 2.87 7.74 10.61
N HIS A 5 3.88 6.89 10.47
CA HIS A 5 5.07 7.20 9.68
C HIS A 5 5.08 6.42 8.38
N ILE A 6 5.61 7.07 7.34
CA ILE A 6 5.89 6.47 6.04
C ILE A 6 7.41 6.48 5.84
N VAL A 7 7.94 5.35 5.41
CA VAL A 7 9.38 5.11 5.26
C VAL A 7 9.73 4.90 3.79
N GLY A 8 10.79 5.52 3.35
CA GLY A 8 11.28 5.38 1.97
C GLY A 8 11.38 6.71 1.22
N PRO A 9 11.78 6.70 -0.04
CA PRO A 9 12.08 5.48 -0.82
C PRO A 9 13.42 4.84 -0.44
N HIS A 10 13.54 3.55 -0.67
CA HIS A 10 14.76 2.72 -0.66
C HIS A 10 15.48 2.53 0.67
N THR A 11 15.39 3.44 1.64
CA THR A 11 16.14 3.37 2.89
C THR A 11 15.26 3.67 4.11
N PRO A 12 15.48 3.01 5.25
CA PRO A 12 14.75 3.26 6.49
C PRO A 12 15.09 4.64 7.12
N ASP A 13 16.21 5.26 6.75
CA ASP A 13 16.59 6.59 7.24
C ASP A 13 15.63 7.68 6.78
N LEU A 14 14.91 7.45 5.69
CA LEU A 14 13.90 8.34 5.15
C LEU A 14 12.51 8.08 5.77
N ALA A 15 12.44 8.05 7.09
CA ALA A 15 11.19 7.97 7.82
C ALA A 15 10.64 9.37 8.11
N ARG A 16 9.34 9.60 7.82
CA ARG A 16 8.66 10.85 8.16
C ARG A 16 7.22 10.60 8.57
N PRO A 17 6.63 11.48 9.40
CA PRO A 17 5.20 11.43 9.68
C PRO A 17 4.39 11.67 8.41
N ILE A 18 3.17 11.16 8.35
CA ILE A 18 2.29 11.34 7.18
C ILE A 18 2.05 12.81 6.84
N SER A 19 1.99 13.69 7.84
CA SER A 19 1.86 15.14 7.65
C SER A 19 3.05 15.76 6.92
N GLY A 20 4.23 15.14 6.97
CA GLY A 20 5.44 15.56 6.27
C GLY A 20 5.60 14.99 4.87
N LEU A 21 4.84 13.95 4.51
CA LEU A 21 5.03 13.20 3.26
C LEU A 21 4.86 14.07 2.01
N LYS A 22 3.81 14.89 1.97
CA LYS A 22 3.54 15.82 0.86
C LYS A 22 4.71 16.77 0.60
N LYS A 23 5.20 17.41 1.68
CA LYS A 23 6.32 18.35 1.56
C LYS A 23 7.58 17.64 1.06
N ASP A 24 7.89 16.49 1.64
CA ASP A 24 9.07 15.71 1.29
C ASP A 24 9.03 15.20 -0.16
N ALA A 25 7.86 14.74 -0.61
CA ALA A 25 7.67 14.29 -1.99
C ALA A 25 7.89 15.42 -3.00
N ASN A 26 7.40 16.63 -2.70
CA ASN A 26 7.59 17.79 -3.57
C ASN A 26 9.04 18.32 -3.53
N ASP A 27 9.66 18.39 -2.36
CA ASP A 27 11.05 18.88 -2.21
C ASP A 27 12.06 17.96 -2.93
N ASN A 28 11.77 16.66 -3.02
CA ASN A 28 12.62 15.67 -3.69
C ASN A 28 12.13 15.30 -5.10
N GLU A 29 11.11 15.97 -5.62
CA GLU A 29 10.56 15.73 -6.95
C GLU A 29 10.11 14.27 -7.18
N TYR A 30 9.64 13.58 -6.12
CA TYR A 30 9.10 12.23 -6.25
C TYR A 30 7.81 12.24 -7.07
N PRO A 31 7.55 11.23 -7.95
CA PRO A 31 6.25 11.09 -8.57
C PRO A 31 5.15 10.99 -7.51
N VAL A 32 4.34 12.04 -7.36
CA VAL A 32 3.31 12.11 -6.28
C VAL A 32 2.14 11.17 -6.53
N LYS A 33 1.84 10.88 -7.81
CA LYS A 33 0.80 9.91 -8.16
C LYS A 33 1.27 8.50 -7.78
N ILE A 34 0.47 7.81 -7.00
CA ILE A 34 0.71 6.41 -6.64
C ILE A 34 0.29 5.54 -7.83
N SER A 35 1.17 4.68 -8.29
CA SER A 35 0.90 3.75 -9.40
C SER A 35 0.29 2.44 -8.92
N SER A 36 0.61 1.99 -7.70
CA SER A 36 0.05 0.80 -7.07
C SER A 36 0.18 0.84 -5.56
N ALA A 37 -0.74 0.20 -4.87
CA ALA A 37 -0.72 -0.01 -3.44
C ALA A 37 -0.77 -1.51 -3.12
N LEU A 38 0.06 -1.97 -2.18
CA LEU A 38 0.23 -3.39 -1.89
C LEU A 38 0.18 -3.64 -0.37
N ILE A 39 -0.72 -4.51 0.05
CA ILE A 39 -0.75 -5.04 1.41
C ILE A 39 -0.33 -6.49 1.36
N GLY A 40 0.65 -6.88 2.18
CA GLY A 40 1.09 -8.25 2.15
C GLY A 40 2.41 -8.50 2.81
N SER A 41 3.06 -9.51 2.31
CA SER A 41 4.19 -10.25 2.84
C SER A 41 3.83 -11.13 4.05
N CYS A 42 4.72 -12.04 4.42
CA CYS A 42 4.54 -12.87 5.60
C CYS A 42 4.59 -12.10 6.93
N THR A 43 4.96 -10.82 6.91
CA THR A 43 5.20 -10.01 8.11
C THR A 43 4.03 -9.09 8.46
N ASN A 44 3.44 -8.40 7.48
CA ASN A 44 2.43 -7.35 7.68
C ASN A 44 1.12 -7.67 6.98
N SER A 45 0.66 -8.89 7.13
CA SER A 45 -0.63 -9.40 6.64
C SER A 45 -1.17 -10.50 7.55
N SER A 46 -0.99 -10.31 8.86
CA SER A 46 -1.64 -11.13 9.88
C SER A 46 -3.16 -10.95 9.84
N TYR A 47 -3.87 -11.78 10.59
CA TYR A 47 -5.32 -11.64 10.76
C TYR A 47 -5.71 -10.23 11.25
N GLU A 48 -4.98 -9.71 12.24
CA GLU A 48 -5.24 -8.36 12.78
C GLU A 48 -4.90 -7.25 11.78
N ASP A 49 -3.79 -7.36 11.07
CA ASP A 49 -3.39 -6.38 10.05
C ASP A 49 -4.44 -6.26 8.94
N ILE A 50 -4.87 -7.40 8.42
CA ILE A 50 -5.92 -7.45 7.40
C ILE A 50 -7.26 -6.99 7.98
N GLY A 51 -7.58 -7.35 9.23
CA GLY A 51 -8.81 -6.93 9.90
C GLY A 51 -8.91 -5.41 10.04
N ARG A 52 -7.81 -4.73 10.43
CA ARG A 52 -7.77 -3.27 10.51
C ARG A 52 -7.92 -2.61 9.14
N ALA A 53 -7.23 -3.13 8.13
CA ALA A 53 -7.37 -2.66 6.76
C ALA A 53 -8.80 -2.86 6.22
N ALA A 54 -9.40 -4.03 6.47
CA ALA A 54 -10.77 -4.34 6.08
C ALA A 54 -11.80 -3.44 6.77
N PHE A 55 -11.57 -3.08 8.03
CA PHE A 55 -12.44 -2.12 8.73
C PHE A 55 -12.47 -0.77 8.00
N ILE A 56 -11.32 -0.22 7.63
CA ILE A 56 -11.25 1.05 6.88
C ILE A 56 -11.93 0.90 5.51
N ALA A 57 -11.69 -0.21 4.82
CA ALA A 57 -12.31 -0.50 3.53
C ALA A 57 -13.84 -0.53 3.63
N ARG A 58 -14.38 -1.20 4.63
CA ARG A 58 -15.83 -1.27 4.91
C ARG A 58 -16.42 0.11 5.19
N GLU A 59 -15.73 0.92 6.01
CA GLU A 59 -16.19 2.28 6.29
C GLU A 59 -16.19 3.13 5.01
N ALA A 60 -15.11 3.09 4.21
CA ALA A 60 -15.02 3.80 2.93
C ALA A 60 -16.13 3.37 1.95
N ALA A 61 -16.42 2.07 1.87
CA ALA A 61 -17.46 1.53 1.00
C ALA A 61 -18.87 2.04 1.34
N LYS A 62 -19.17 2.34 2.59
CA LYS A 62 -20.45 2.95 3.02
C LYS A 62 -20.71 4.30 2.36
N TYR A 63 -19.65 5.01 2.01
CA TYR A 63 -19.71 6.30 1.32
C TYR A 63 -19.48 6.17 -0.19
N GLY A 64 -19.48 4.95 -0.73
CA GLY A 64 -19.24 4.70 -2.15
C GLY A 64 -17.80 4.92 -2.61
N LEU A 65 -16.86 5.07 -1.68
CA LEU A 65 -15.45 5.30 -1.99
C LEU A 65 -14.78 4.01 -2.45
N LYS A 66 -13.83 4.16 -3.38
CA LYS A 66 -13.00 3.07 -3.89
C LYS A 66 -11.53 3.50 -3.92
N ALA A 67 -10.63 2.53 -3.92
CA ALA A 67 -9.23 2.80 -4.17
C ALA A 67 -9.06 3.49 -5.54
N LYS A 68 -8.32 4.60 -5.56
CA LYS A 68 -8.03 5.35 -6.79
C LYS A 68 -6.86 4.77 -7.58
N VAL A 69 -6.20 3.76 -7.02
CA VAL A 69 -5.06 3.05 -7.60
C VAL A 69 -5.27 1.54 -7.48
N PRO A 70 -4.63 0.71 -8.32
CA PRO A 70 -4.61 -0.72 -8.13
C PRO A 70 -4.18 -1.07 -6.70
N LEU A 71 -5.03 -1.76 -5.96
CA LEU A 71 -4.77 -2.21 -4.60
C LEU A 71 -4.70 -3.73 -4.59
N MET A 72 -3.54 -4.28 -4.26
CA MET A 72 -3.30 -5.71 -4.20
C MET A 72 -3.10 -6.15 -2.75
N VAL A 73 -3.73 -7.26 -2.38
CA VAL A 73 -3.65 -7.81 -1.02
C VAL A 73 -3.19 -9.26 -1.10
N THR A 74 -2.08 -9.57 -0.43
CA THR A 74 -1.55 -10.92 -0.31
C THR A 74 -1.62 -11.34 1.15
N PRO A 75 -2.49 -12.29 1.53
CA PRO A 75 -2.56 -12.83 2.89
C PRO A 75 -1.24 -13.50 3.30
N GLY A 76 -0.92 -13.49 4.60
CA GLY A 76 0.35 -14.00 5.12
C GLY A 76 0.54 -15.53 5.01
N SER A 77 -0.56 -16.27 4.90
CA SER A 77 -0.60 -17.73 4.72
C SER A 77 -1.95 -18.17 4.20
N GLU A 78 -2.05 -19.40 3.70
CA GLU A 78 -3.35 -19.99 3.32
C GLU A 78 -4.29 -20.12 4.54
N GLN A 79 -3.76 -20.41 5.70
CA GLN A 79 -4.57 -20.45 6.93
C GLN A 79 -5.14 -19.06 7.27
N THR A 80 -4.31 -18.02 7.18
CA THR A 80 -4.77 -16.63 7.35
C THR A 80 -5.81 -16.29 6.30
N ARG A 81 -5.56 -16.63 5.02
CA ARG A 81 -6.50 -16.41 3.92
C ARG A 81 -7.86 -17.04 4.19
N ALA A 82 -7.90 -18.31 4.55
CA ALA A 82 -9.16 -18.99 4.86
C ALA A 82 -9.91 -18.35 6.04
N THR A 83 -9.19 -17.88 7.04
CA THR A 83 -9.78 -17.25 8.22
C THR A 83 -10.38 -15.87 7.89
N ILE A 84 -9.64 -15.02 7.19
CA ILE A 84 -10.13 -13.68 6.80
C ILE A 84 -11.24 -13.75 5.75
N GLU A 85 -11.27 -14.80 4.92
CA GLU A 85 -12.36 -15.06 3.98
C GLU A 85 -13.63 -15.45 4.74
N ARG A 86 -13.53 -16.41 5.69
CA ARG A 86 -14.64 -16.83 6.55
C ARG A 86 -15.24 -15.64 7.31
N ASP A 87 -14.40 -14.73 7.80
CA ASP A 87 -14.82 -13.61 8.65
C ASP A 87 -15.22 -12.37 7.81
N GLY A 88 -15.20 -12.46 6.48
CA GLY A 88 -15.70 -11.46 5.55
C GLY A 88 -14.72 -10.32 5.23
N TYR A 89 -13.48 -10.34 5.73
CA TYR A 89 -12.51 -9.26 5.51
C TYR A 89 -12.08 -9.13 4.06
N LEU A 90 -12.00 -10.25 3.32
CA LEU A 90 -11.70 -10.19 1.88
C LEU A 90 -12.79 -9.45 1.12
N LYS A 91 -14.05 -9.72 1.44
CA LYS A 91 -15.20 -9.04 0.82
C LYS A 91 -15.19 -7.53 1.09
N ASP A 92 -14.81 -7.13 2.31
CA ASP A 92 -14.69 -5.71 2.66
C ASP A 92 -13.60 -5.03 1.80
N LEU A 93 -12.43 -5.66 1.65
CA LEU A 93 -11.35 -5.15 0.80
C LEU A 93 -11.72 -5.10 -0.68
N GLU A 94 -12.35 -6.16 -1.19
CA GLU A 94 -12.84 -6.22 -2.57
C GLU A 94 -13.91 -5.15 -2.86
N SER A 95 -14.69 -4.76 -1.84
CA SER A 95 -15.73 -3.73 -1.98
C SER A 95 -15.17 -2.37 -2.37
N ILE A 96 -13.92 -2.05 -2.03
CA ILE A 96 -13.23 -0.83 -2.45
C ILE A 96 -12.34 -1.04 -3.69
N GLY A 97 -12.39 -2.21 -4.31
CA GLY A 97 -11.67 -2.54 -5.54
C GLY A 97 -10.33 -3.24 -5.33
N ALA A 98 -10.06 -3.79 -4.14
CA ALA A 98 -8.84 -4.57 -3.92
C ALA A 98 -8.87 -5.90 -4.69
N THR A 99 -7.72 -6.30 -5.22
CA THR A 99 -7.48 -7.62 -5.79
C THR A 99 -6.74 -8.49 -4.78
N VAL A 100 -7.36 -9.58 -4.36
CA VAL A 100 -6.72 -10.54 -3.45
C VAL A 100 -5.89 -11.52 -4.28
N LEU A 101 -4.59 -11.51 -4.04
CA LEU A 101 -3.65 -12.41 -4.72
C LEU A 101 -3.52 -13.74 -3.97
N ALA A 102 -3.11 -14.76 -4.70
CA ALA A 102 -2.66 -16.01 -4.07
C ALA A 102 -1.49 -15.73 -3.11
N ASN A 103 -1.35 -16.57 -2.09
CA ASN A 103 -0.24 -16.47 -1.14
C ASN A 103 1.09 -16.73 -1.83
N ALA A 104 1.67 -15.68 -2.40
CA ALA A 104 2.92 -15.71 -3.15
C ALA A 104 3.77 -14.48 -2.83
N CYS A 105 5.07 -14.66 -2.81
CA CYS A 105 6.02 -13.59 -2.50
C CYS A 105 6.35 -12.65 -3.68
N GLY A 106 5.68 -12.78 -4.83
CA GLY A 106 6.00 -12.07 -6.08
C GLY A 106 6.47 -10.62 -5.93
N PRO A 107 5.58 -9.68 -5.58
CA PRO A 107 5.97 -8.27 -5.44
C PRO A 107 6.95 -8.00 -4.29
N CYS A 108 6.96 -8.84 -3.26
CA CYS A 108 7.85 -8.67 -2.10
C CYS A 108 9.31 -9.09 -2.40
N ILE A 109 9.56 -9.90 -3.43
CA ILE A 109 10.89 -10.48 -3.74
C ILE A 109 11.42 -10.11 -5.14
N GLY A 110 10.82 -9.14 -5.79
CA GLY A 110 11.28 -8.70 -7.12
C GLY A 110 10.79 -9.54 -8.28
N GLN A 111 9.75 -10.33 -8.10
CA GLN A 111 9.14 -11.18 -9.13
C GLN A 111 7.78 -10.64 -9.61
N TRP A 112 7.59 -9.34 -9.49
CA TRP A 112 6.37 -8.68 -9.93
C TRP A 112 6.57 -8.12 -11.34
N LYS A 113 5.91 -8.74 -12.31
CA LYS A 113 5.84 -8.20 -13.67
C LYS A 113 4.75 -7.14 -13.74
N ARG A 114 5.11 -5.98 -14.27
CA ARG A 114 4.22 -4.85 -14.46
C ARG A 114 4.10 -4.52 -15.94
N ASP A 115 2.85 -4.42 -16.42
CA ASP A 115 2.55 -4.03 -17.80
C ASP A 115 2.15 -2.54 -17.88
N ASP A 116 1.96 -1.89 -16.72
CA ASP A 116 1.53 -0.50 -16.59
C ASP A 116 2.69 0.51 -16.54
N ILE A 117 3.92 0.05 -16.32
CA ILE A 117 5.13 0.88 -16.21
C ILE A 117 6.19 0.34 -17.15
N LYS A 118 6.88 1.23 -17.86
CA LYS A 118 8.02 0.88 -18.70
C LYS A 118 9.29 0.73 -17.85
N GLU A 119 10.22 -0.08 -18.34
CA GLU A 119 11.55 -0.19 -17.72
C GLU A 119 12.23 1.19 -17.68
N GLY A 120 12.77 1.58 -16.52
CA GLY A 120 13.38 2.88 -16.30
C GLY A 120 12.40 4.04 -16.11
N GLU A 121 11.10 3.80 -16.11
CA GLU A 121 10.10 4.83 -15.82
C GLU A 121 9.97 5.06 -14.32
N SER A 122 10.13 6.33 -13.90
CA SER A 122 9.98 6.73 -12.51
C SER A 122 8.52 6.70 -12.07
N ASN A 123 8.26 6.00 -10.97
CA ASN A 123 6.92 5.88 -10.40
C ASN A 123 6.98 5.63 -8.89
N SER A 124 5.88 5.89 -8.19
CA SER A 124 5.77 5.66 -6.75
C SER A 124 4.77 4.55 -6.45
N ILE A 125 5.15 3.65 -5.55
CA ILE A 125 4.25 2.64 -4.97
C ILE A 125 4.23 2.78 -3.45
N VAL A 126 3.14 2.34 -2.83
CA VAL A 126 3.04 2.23 -1.37
C VAL A 126 2.80 0.78 -0.98
N SER A 127 3.45 0.32 0.07
CA SER A 127 3.31 -1.07 0.51
C SER A 127 3.41 -1.23 2.02
N SER A 128 2.93 -2.34 2.54
CA SER A 128 3.17 -2.76 3.93
C SER A 128 4.32 -3.76 4.06
N PHE A 129 5.22 -3.81 3.08
CA PHE A 129 6.33 -4.75 3.07
C PHE A 129 7.38 -4.40 4.13
N ASN A 130 8.25 -5.35 4.43
CA ASN A 130 9.28 -5.22 5.47
C ASN A 130 10.68 -4.96 4.94
N ARG A 131 10.85 -4.82 3.62
CA ARG A 131 12.16 -4.57 2.98
C ARG A 131 11.99 -3.59 1.83
N ASN A 132 12.95 -2.69 1.71
CA ASN A 132 12.97 -1.68 0.68
C ASN A 132 14.42 -1.40 0.23
N PHE A 133 14.66 -1.48 -1.07
CA PHE A 133 15.89 -1.08 -1.75
C PHE A 133 15.60 -0.98 -3.25
N PRO A 134 16.45 -0.32 -4.07
CA PRO A 134 16.21 -0.18 -5.50
C PRO A 134 15.93 -1.52 -6.20
N ALA A 135 14.98 -1.54 -7.12
CA ALA A 135 14.53 -2.71 -7.89
C ALA A 135 13.93 -3.87 -7.05
N ARG A 136 13.63 -3.65 -5.75
CA ARG A 136 13.17 -4.71 -4.84
C ARG A 136 11.85 -5.34 -5.26
N ASN A 137 10.92 -4.59 -5.83
CA ASN A 137 9.54 -5.04 -6.04
C ASN A 137 9.31 -5.60 -7.45
N ASP A 138 9.62 -4.83 -8.47
CA ASP A 138 9.32 -5.11 -9.88
C ASP A 138 10.56 -5.17 -10.80
N GLY A 139 11.76 -5.09 -10.22
CA GLY A 139 13.01 -5.07 -10.96
C GLY A 139 13.40 -3.70 -11.52
N ASN A 140 12.52 -2.69 -11.45
CA ASN A 140 12.80 -1.34 -11.90
C ASN A 140 13.40 -0.50 -10.75
N ALA A 141 14.63 -0.02 -10.92
CA ALA A 141 15.31 0.81 -9.92
C ALA A 141 14.62 2.18 -9.72
N GLU A 142 13.88 2.65 -10.72
CA GLU A 142 13.12 3.90 -10.67
C GLU A 142 11.73 3.77 -10.02
N THR A 143 11.37 2.59 -9.55
CA THR A 143 10.17 2.39 -8.73
C THR A 143 10.48 2.78 -7.29
N LEU A 144 9.97 3.93 -6.89
CA LEU A 144 10.11 4.47 -5.54
C LEU A 144 9.09 3.81 -4.60
N SER A 145 9.55 2.92 -3.75
CA SER A 145 8.69 2.21 -2.80
C SER A 145 8.66 2.92 -1.44
N PHE A 146 7.45 3.24 -1.00
CA PHE A 146 7.18 3.81 0.32
C PHE A 146 6.48 2.76 1.18
N ILE A 147 6.95 2.60 2.42
CA ILE A 147 6.44 1.59 3.35
C ILE A 147 5.65 2.27 4.47
N GLY A 148 4.47 1.74 4.74
CA GLY A 148 3.63 2.12 5.88
C GLY A 148 2.91 0.91 6.47
N SER A 149 2.11 1.14 7.49
CA SER A 149 1.21 0.10 8.01
C SER A 149 0.13 -0.26 6.97
N PRO A 150 -0.51 -1.43 7.05
CA PRO A 150 -1.64 -1.77 6.17
C PRO A 150 -2.72 -0.70 6.15
N GLU A 151 -3.04 -0.08 7.29
CA GLU A 151 -3.99 1.02 7.40
C GLU A 151 -3.55 2.26 6.62
N SER A 152 -2.26 2.62 6.73
CA SER A 152 -1.68 3.74 5.98
C SER A 152 -1.71 3.49 4.47
N VAL A 153 -1.45 2.26 4.05
CA VAL A 153 -1.53 1.86 2.64
C VAL A 153 -2.95 1.99 2.10
N ILE A 154 -3.97 1.57 2.86
CA ILE A 154 -5.38 1.77 2.48
C ILE A 154 -5.70 3.26 2.37
N GLY A 155 -5.31 4.08 3.35
CA GLY A 155 -5.54 5.52 3.33
C GLY A 155 -4.95 6.18 2.09
N LEU A 156 -3.70 5.86 1.77
CA LEU A 156 -3.03 6.38 0.57
C LEU A 156 -3.62 5.82 -0.74
N ALA A 157 -4.08 4.57 -0.75
CA ALA A 157 -4.75 3.99 -1.92
C ALA A 157 -6.09 4.68 -2.22
N LEU A 158 -6.84 5.04 -1.19
CA LEU A 158 -8.09 5.81 -1.32
C LEU A 158 -7.82 7.24 -1.79
N GLY A 159 -6.72 7.86 -1.35
CA GLY A 159 -6.29 9.19 -1.81
C GLY A 159 -5.70 9.17 -3.23
N GLY A 160 -4.95 8.13 -3.57
CA GLY A 160 -4.31 7.94 -4.89
C GLY A 160 -3.02 8.72 -5.10
N THR A 161 -2.54 9.46 -4.10
CA THR A 161 -1.37 10.33 -4.21
C THR A 161 -0.60 10.43 -2.89
N LEU A 162 0.72 10.64 -2.95
CA LEU A 162 1.55 10.96 -1.79
C LEU A 162 1.22 12.32 -1.17
N ASP A 163 0.53 13.19 -1.88
CA ASP A 163 0.07 14.49 -1.38
C ASP A 163 -1.11 14.39 -0.41
N PHE A 164 -1.74 13.22 -0.30
CA PHE A 164 -2.91 13.00 0.55
C PHE A 164 -2.52 12.65 1.98
N ASN A 165 -2.97 13.48 2.92
CA ASN A 165 -2.84 13.19 4.35
C ASN A 165 -4.16 12.63 4.87
N PHE A 166 -4.25 11.34 5.06
CA PHE A 166 -5.47 10.66 5.50
C PHE A 166 -5.90 10.99 6.94
N LEU A 167 -5.11 11.76 7.70
CA LEU A 167 -5.49 12.25 9.03
C LEU A 167 -6.24 13.58 8.98
N SER A 168 -6.03 14.39 7.94
CA SER A 168 -6.55 15.75 7.87
C SER A 168 -7.38 16.02 6.61
N ASP A 169 -7.10 15.33 5.52
CA ASP A 169 -7.71 15.60 4.23
C ASP A 169 -9.03 14.84 4.07
N THR A 170 -9.92 15.38 3.26
CA THR A 170 -11.21 14.76 2.95
C THR A 170 -11.15 14.02 1.63
N LEU A 171 -11.65 12.78 1.61
CA LEU A 171 -11.87 12.04 0.36
C LEU A 171 -13.10 12.56 -0.39
N THR A 172 -12.95 12.77 -1.66
CA THR A 172 -14.02 13.21 -2.59
C THR A 172 -14.20 12.19 -3.71
#